data_bc6acc7751c10276b0a251738c3dc862
#
_entry.id   bc6acc7751c10276b0a251738c3dc862
#
_cell.length_a   1.000
_cell.length_b   1.000
_cell.length_c   1.000
_cell.angle_alpha   90.00
_cell.angle_beta   90.00
_cell.angle_gamma   90.00
#
_symmetry.space_group_name_H-M   'P 1'
#
loop_
_entity.id
_entity.type
_entity.pdbx_description
1 polymer ?
#
loop_
_entity_poly.entity_id
_entity_poly.type
_entity_poly.pdbx_seq_one_letter_code
_entity_poly.pdbx_strand_id
1 'polypeptide(L)'
;MEELERNINNYTEIGKEKRISDELERISLFFEEADANQRALVTPLLQNAAFMKVTLEDLQEKINEDGVTEVYQNGANQQGVKQSATLQSYNALIKNYTSVIKALSNLLPPAERHALPSFISWQPREKTEEEIEEELRKDREKMERIRREIEEAAELQRRQREAEAAKK
;
A
#
# COMPACT_ATOMS: atom_id res chain seq x y z
N MET A 1 -0.47 23.81 8.64
CA MET A 1 -0.26 22.37 8.84
C MET A 1 -1.51 21.59 8.43
N GLU A 2 -2.69 21.79 9.06
CA GLU A 2 -3.95 21.09 8.71
C GLU A 2 -4.45 21.27 7.26
N GLU A 3 -4.14 22.39 6.61
CA GLU A 3 -4.54 22.65 5.23
C GLU A 3 -3.62 21.95 4.21
N LEU A 4 -2.34 21.80 4.53
CA LEU A 4 -1.37 21.01 3.78
C LEU A 4 -1.67 19.50 3.89
N GLU A 5 -2.01 19.02 5.09
CA GLU A 5 -2.39 17.62 5.32
C GLU A 5 -3.71 17.27 4.60
N ARG A 6 -4.69 18.20 4.58
CA ARG A 6 -5.92 18.03 3.80
C ARG A 6 -5.67 17.99 2.29
N ASN A 7 -4.77 18.81 1.77
CA ASN A 7 -4.41 18.79 0.35
C ASN A 7 -3.67 17.52 -0.04
N ILE A 8 -2.70 17.07 0.76
CA ILE A 8 -1.98 15.81 0.52
C ILE A 8 -2.96 14.61 0.53
N ASN A 9 -3.86 14.54 1.48
CA ASN A 9 -4.89 13.49 1.54
C ASN A 9 -5.82 13.53 0.32
N ASN A 10 -6.17 14.72 -0.18
CA ASN A 10 -7.03 14.86 -1.37
C ASN A 10 -6.32 14.38 -2.66
N TYR A 11 -5.02 14.65 -2.81
CA TYR A 11 -4.24 14.16 -3.96
C TYR A 11 -4.04 12.64 -3.94
N THR A 12 -3.84 12.05 -2.76
CA THR A 12 -3.74 10.59 -2.61
C THR A 12 -5.08 9.90 -2.84
N GLU A 13 -6.20 10.50 -2.45
CA GLU A 13 -7.55 9.97 -2.73
C GLU A 13 -7.86 9.99 -4.24
N ILE A 14 -7.60 11.08 -4.95
CA ILE A 14 -7.80 11.17 -6.40
C ILE A 14 -6.95 10.11 -7.13
N GLY A 15 -5.71 9.91 -6.71
CA GLY A 15 -4.85 8.86 -7.26
C GLY A 15 -5.38 7.46 -6.99
N LYS A 16 -5.94 7.21 -5.81
CA LYS A 16 -6.55 5.93 -5.44
C LYS A 16 -7.82 5.64 -6.23
N GLU A 17 -8.70 6.61 -6.39
CA GLU A 17 -9.93 6.47 -7.18
C GLU A 17 -9.62 6.12 -8.64
N LYS A 18 -8.61 6.76 -9.23
CA LYS A 18 -8.16 6.44 -10.59
C LYS A 18 -7.65 5.00 -10.68
N ARG A 19 -6.80 4.56 -9.76
CA ARG A 19 -6.29 3.18 -9.71
C ARG A 19 -7.42 2.16 -9.60
N ILE A 20 -8.46 2.45 -8.79
CA ILE A 20 -9.65 1.61 -8.66
C ILE A 20 -10.41 1.57 -9.98
N SER A 21 -10.57 2.70 -10.65
CA SER A 21 -11.25 2.78 -11.95
C SER A 21 -10.51 1.99 -13.02
N ASP A 22 -9.20 2.15 -13.12
CA ASP A 22 -8.34 1.45 -14.08
C ASP A 22 -8.38 -0.08 -13.86
N GLU A 23 -8.35 -0.52 -12.59
CA GLU A 23 -8.48 -1.94 -12.27
C GLU A 23 -9.87 -2.48 -12.56
N LEU A 24 -10.92 -1.70 -12.26
CA LEU A 24 -12.31 -2.06 -12.58
C LEU A 24 -12.48 -2.24 -14.09
N GLU A 25 -11.97 -1.31 -14.89
CA GLU A 25 -11.98 -1.40 -16.35
C GLU A 25 -11.28 -2.68 -16.81
N ARG A 26 -10.06 -2.92 -16.33
CA ARG A 26 -9.27 -4.12 -16.66
C ARG A 26 -10.01 -5.43 -16.40
N ILE A 27 -10.63 -5.59 -15.21
CA ILE A 27 -11.32 -6.84 -14.87
C ILE A 27 -12.71 -6.93 -15.50
N SER A 28 -13.31 -5.82 -15.90
CA SER A 28 -14.60 -5.80 -16.59
C SER A 28 -14.52 -6.37 -18.01
N LEU A 29 -13.35 -6.26 -18.67
CA LEU A 29 -13.10 -6.81 -20.01
C LEU A 29 -13.40 -8.32 -20.09
N PHE A 30 -13.16 -9.07 -19.01
CA PHE A 30 -13.43 -10.52 -18.97
C PHE A 30 -14.94 -10.87 -18.94
N PHE A 31 -15.80 -9.85 -18.81
CA PHE A 31 -17.27 -10.01 -18.74
C PHE A 31 -17.97 -9.22 -19.86
N GLU A 32 -17.26 -8.83 -20.91
CA GLU A 32 -17.86 -8.08 -22.04
C GLU A 32 -18.95 -8.88 -22.74
N GLU A 33 -18.76 -10.20 -22.87
CA GLU A 33 -19.73 -11.09 -23.53
C GLU A 33 -20.86 -11.57 -22.55
N ALA A 34 -20.82 -11.15 -21.28
CA ALA A 34 -21.85 -11.51 -20.33
C ALA A 34 -23.19 -10.88 -20.68
N ASP A 35 -24.28 -11.63 -20.49
CA ASP A 35 -25.63 -11.11 -20.67
C ASP A 35 -26.00 -10.07 -19.59
N ALA A 36 -27.15 -9.39 -19.76
CA ALA A 36 -27.59 -8.34 -18.85
C ALA A 36 -27.79 -8.83 -17.40
N ASN A 37 -28.26 -10.06 -17.21
CA ASN A 37 -28.44 -10.62 -15.88
C ASN A 37 -27.14 -10.98 -15.22
N GLN A 38 -26.20 -11.56 -15.97
CA GLN A 38 -24.84 -11.82 -15.48
C GLN A 38 -24.12 -10.53 -15.13
N ARG A 39 -24.20 -9.49 -15.97
CA ARG A 39 -23.60 -8.17 -15.68
C ARG A 39 -24.15 -7.57 -14.40
N ALA A 40 -25.46 -7.65 -14.17
CA ALA A 40 -26.06 -7.15 -12.94
C ALA A 40 -25.51 -7.87 -11.68
N LEU A 41 -25.21 -9.16 -11.78
CA LEU A 41 -24.64 -9.94 -10.69
C LEU A 41 -23.14 -9.68 -10.47
N VAL A 42 -22.37 -9.55 -11.55
CA VAL A 42 -20.91 -9.41 -11.43
C VAL A 42 -20.46 -7.99 -11.12
N THR A 43 -21.20 -6.96 -11.56
CA THR A 43 -20.79 -5.55 -11.37
C THR A 43 -20.44 -5.20 -9.92
N PRO A 44 -21.25 -5.52 -8.91
CA PRO A 44 -20.89 -5.22 -7.52
C PRO A 44 -19.66 -6.00 -7.04
N LEU A 45 -19.46 -7.22 -7.54
CA LEU A 45 -18.29 -8.03 -7.21
C LEU A 45 -17.02 -7.47 -7.86
N LEU A 46 -17.09 -6.99 -9.10
CA LEU A 46 -15.98 -6.34 -9.81
C LEU A 46 -15.56 -5.04 -9.09
N GLN A 47 -16.54 -4.21 -8.70
CA GLN A 47 -16.25 -3.00 -7.93
C GLN A 47 -15.53 -3.30 -6.61
N ASN A 48 -16.01 -4.30 -5.87
CA ASN A 48 -15.36 -4.74 -4.63
C ASN A 48 -13.97 -5.31 -4.89
N ALA A 49 -13.80 -6.11 -5.95
CA ALA A 49 -12.49 -6.68 -6.30
C ALA A 49 -11.48 -5.58 -6.62
N ALA A 50 -11.85 -4.60 -7.45
CA ALA A 50 -10.98 -3.47 -7.80
C ALA A 50 -10.58 -2.65 -6.56
N PHE A 51 -11.55 -2.30 -5.72
CA PHE A 51 -11.29 -1.59 -4.46
C PHE A 51 -10.35 -2.38 -3.53
N MET A 52 -10.63 -3.68 -3.34
CA MET A 52 -9.82 -4.53 -2.47
C MET A 52 -8.40 -4.69 -2.99
N LYS A 53 -8.21 -4.85 -4.31
CA LYS A 53 -6.88 -4.98 -4.91
C LYS A 53 -6.04 -3.74 -4.64
N VAL A 54 -6.54 -2.56 -4.98
CA VAL A 54 -5.83 -1.29 -4.75
C VAL A 54 -5.54 -1.06 -3.27
N THR A 55 -6.50 -1.39 -2.40
CA THR A 55 -6.29 -1.26 -0.94
C THR A 55 -5.25 -2.24 -0.42
N LEU A 56 -5.16 -3.46 -0.98
CA LEU A 56 -4.10 -4.42 -0.63
C LEU A 56 -2.72 -3.92 -1.08
N GLU A 57 -2.61 -3.26 -2.23
CA GLU A 57 -1.37 -2.62 -2.69
C GLU A 57 -0.92 -1.53 -1.71
N ASP A 58 -1.82 -0.63 -1.31
CA ASP A 58 -1.54 0.43 -0.34
C ASP A 58 -1.09 -0.14 1.02
N LEU A 59 -1.77 -1.20 1.49
CA LEU A 59 -1.40 -1.87 2.74
C LEU A 59 -0.04 -2.56 2.64
N GLN A 60 0.27 -3.16 1.49
CA GLN A 60 1.56 -3.82 1.26
C GLN A 60 2.70 -2.80 1.24
N GLU A 61 2.51 -1.66 0.58
CA GLU A 61 3.47 -0.55 0.59
C GLU A 61 3.72 -0.08 2.03
N LYS A 62 2.65 0.15 2.79
CA LYS A 62 2.75 0.56 4.20
C LYS A 62 3.42 -0.49 5.09
N ILE A 63 3.20 -1.79 4.85
CA ILE A 63 3.91 -2.86 5.57
C ILE A 63 5.40 -2.86 5.23
N ASN A 64 5.76 -2.57 3.98
CA ASN A 64 7.17 -2.47 3.57
C ASN A 64 7.88 -1.27 4.21
N GLU A 65 7.16 -0.16 4.44
CA GLU A 65 7.68 1.04 5.10
C GLU A 65 7.78 0.87 6.62
N ASP A 66 6.69 0.44 7.27
CA ASP A 66 6.54 0.42 8.72
C ASP A 66 6.99 -0.91 9.37
N GLY A 67 7.08 -1.98 8.57
CA GLY A 67 7.38 -3.33 9.03
C GLY A 67 6.14 -4.09 9.49
N VAL A 68 6.38 -5.37 9.85
CA VAL A 68 5.33 -6.32 10.22
C VAL A 68 4.94 -6.28 11.70
N THR A 69 5.73 -5.59 12.52
CA THR A 69 5.55 -5.51 13.97
C THR A 69 5.57 -4.08 14.47
N GLU A 70 4.85 -3.81 15.53
CA GLU A 70 4.87 -2.53 16.24
C GLU A 70 5.16 -2.72 17.72
N VAL A 71 5.89 -1.78 18.30
CA VAL A 71 6.15 -1.75 19.74
C VAL A 71 4.93 -1.14 20.42
N TYR A 72 4.45 -1.79 21.48
CA TYR A 72 3.39 -1.24 22.31
C TYR A 72 3.86 -1.09 23.75
N GLN A 73 3.30 -0.10 24.43
CA GLN A 73 3.56 0.15 25.85
C GLN A 73 2.23 0.20 26.61
N ASN A 74 2.07 -0.73 27.57
CA ASN A 74 0.96 -0.75 28.51
C ASN A 74 1.44 -0.28 29.88
N GLY A 75 1.25 1.02 30.18
CA GLY A 75 1.72 1.60 31.42
C GLY A 75 3.25 1.83 31.48
N ALA A 76 3.76 2.18 32.67
CA ALA A 76 5.14 2.62 32.86
C ALA A 76 6.19 1.50 32.67
N ASN A 77 5.82 0.22 32.87
CA ASN A 77 6.77 -0.90 32.94
C ASN A 77 6.46 -2.10 32.04
N GLN A 78 5.47 -2.01 31.14
CA GLN A 78 5.13 -3.10 30.23
C GLN A 78 5.31 -2.64 28.78
N GLN A 79 6.42 -3.08 28.19
CA GLN A 79 6.69 -2.92 26.74
C GLN A 79 6.68 -4.30 26.10
N GLY A 80 6.20 -4.37 24.86
CA GLY A 80 6.20 -5.58 24.07
C GLY A 80 6.15 -5.28 22.58
N VAL A 81 6.27 -6.35 21.81
CA VAL A 81 6.14 -6.30 20.34
C VAL A 81 4.91 -7.09 19.95
N LYS A 82 4.08 -6.53 19.09
CA LYS A 82 2.91 -7.20 18.53
C LYS A 82 2.88 -7.04 17.01
N GLN A 83 2.06 -7.85 16.36
CA GLN A 83 1.79 -7.71 14.94
C GLN A 83 1.19 -6.32 14.66
N SER A 84 1.69 -5.63 13.61
CA SER A 84 1.17 -4.32 13.24
C SER A 84 -0.31 -4.37 12.84
N ALA A 85 -1.04 -3.31 13.13
CA ALA A 85 -2.44 -3.18 12.73
C ALA A 85 -2.61 -3.23 11.20
N THR A 86 -1.64 -2.70 10.46
CA THR A 86 -1.59 -2.73 8.99
C THR A 86 -1.52 -4.17 8.48
N LEU A 87 -0.64 -5.01 9.05
CA LEU A 87 -0.54 -6.42 8.66
C LEU A 87 -1.80 -7.21 9.02
N GLN A 88 -2.46 -6.90 10.15
CA GLN A 88 -3.74 -7.53 10.50
C GLN A 88 -4.82 -7.19 9.48
N SER A 89 -4.91 -5.92 9.07
CA SER A 89 -5.85 -5.44 8.05
C SER A 89 -5.59 -6.10 6.70
N TYR A 90 -4.32 -6.21 6.29
CA TYR A 90 -3.92 -6.91 5.07
C TYR A 90 -4.36 -8.38 5.09
N ASN A 91 -4.10 -9.11 6.18
CA ASN A 91 -4.45 -10.51 6.33
C ASN A 91 -5.97 -10.75 6.31
N ALA A 92 -6.75 -9.82 6.84
CA ALA A 92 -8.22 -9.88 6.77
C ALA A 92 -8.73 -9.61 5.35
N LEU A 93 -8.18 -8.58 4.70
CA LEU A 93 -8.62 -8.15 3.38
C LEU A 93 -8.25 -9.15 2.28
N ILE A 94 -7.05 -9.77 2.33
CA ILE A 94 -6.62 -10.75 1.32
C ILE A 94 -7.51 -11.99 1.29
N LYS A 95 -8.04 -12.42 2.44
CA LYS A 95 -9.01 -13.52 2.52
C LYS A 95 -10.31 -13.17 1.81
N ASN A 96 -10.82 -11.96 2.04
CA ASN A 96 -12.04 -11.48 1.41
C ASN A 96 -11.84 -11.31 -0.10
N TYR A 97 -10.73 -10.73 -0.52
CA TYR A 97 -10.36 -10.59 -1.92
C TYR A 97 -10.32 -11.95 -2.63
N THR A 98 -9.65 -12.92 -2.03
CA THR A 98 -9.57 -14.30 -2.58
C THR A 98 -10.96 -14.91 -2.75
N SER A 99 -11.89 -14.67 -1.82
CA SER A 99 -13.26 -15.16 -1.91
C SER A 99 -14.03 -14.49 -3.04
N VAL A 100 -13.87 -13.17 -3.22
CA VAL A 100 -14.51 -12.43 -4.33
C VAL A 100 -13.96 -12.89 -5.68
N ILE A 101 -12.63 -13.05 -5.81
CA ILE A 101 -11.99 -13.55 -7.02
C ILE A 101 -12.49 -14.97 -7.37
N LYS A 102 -12.64 -15.84 -6.38
CA LYS A 102 -13.24 -17.17 -6.57
C LYS A 102 -14.66 -17.10 -7.10
N ALA A 103 -15.49 -16.23 -6.53
CA ALA A 103 -16.86 -16.03 -6.97
C ALA A 103 -16.91 -15.53 -8.43
N LEU A 104 -16.08 -14.51 -8.76
CA LEU A 104 -15.98 -13.99 -10.13
C LEU A 104 -15.47 -15.05 -11.12
N SER A 105 -14.45 -15.83 -10.75
CA SER A 105 -13.93 -16.91 -11.60
C SER A 105 -14.99 -17.96 -11.95
N ASN A 106 -15.89 -18.26 -11.02
CA ASN A 106 -17.00 -19.18 -11.26
C ASN A 106 -18.08 -18.61 -12.20
N LEU A 107 -18.17 -17.27 -12.26
CA LEU A 107 -19.13 -16.55 -13.10
C LEU A 107 -18.56 -16.18 -14.48
N LEU A 108 -17.28 -16.43 -14.74
CA LEU A 108 -16.66 -16.16 -16.04
C LEU A 108 -17.39 -16.91 -17.16
N PRO A 109 -17.66 -16.23 -18.29
CA PRO A 109 -18.16 -16.89 -19.48
C PRO A 109 -17.25 -18.04 -19.90
N PRO A 110 -17.81 -19.11 -20.51
CA PRO A 110 -17.00 -20.25 -20.95
C PRO A 110 -15.86 -19.87 -21.90
N ALA A 111 -16.05 -18.85 -22.74
CA ALA A 111 -15.06 -18.33 -23.66
C ALA A 111 -13.86 -17.71 -22.92
N GLU A 112 -14.07 -17.12 -21.73
CA GLU A 112 -13.04 -16.40 -20.96
C GLU A 112 -12.34 -17.29 -19.91
N ARG A 113 -12.77 -18.54 -19.72
CA ARG A 113 -12.17 -19.41 -18.68
C ARG A 113 -10.70 -19.74 -18.93
N HIS A 114 -10.25 -19.68 -20.18
CA HIS A 114 -8.83 -19.83 -20.51
C HIS A 114 -7.97 -18.61 -20.10
N ALA A 115 -8.60 -17.45 -19.90
CA ALA A 115 -7.94 -16.22 -19.43
C ALA A 115 -7.82 -16.15 -17.88
N LEU A 116 -8.28 -17.17 -17.14
CA LEU A 116 -8.18 -17.23 -15.67
C LEU A 116 -6.78 -16.88 -15.11
N PRO A 117 -5.66 -17.37 -15.69
CA PRO A 117 -4.35 -16.98 -15.19
C PRO A 117 -4.11 -15.48 -15.24
N SER A 118 -4.52 -14.80 -16.31
CA SER A 118 -4.39 -13.35 -16.46
C SER A 118 -5.35 -12.59 -15.55
N PHE A 119 -6.56 -13.12 -15.34
CA PHE A 119 -7.54 -12.55 -14.43
C PHE A 119 -7.10 -12.60 -12.96
N ILE A 120 -6.51 -13.75 -12.54
CA ILE A 120 -6.08 -14.00 -11.16
C ILE A 120 -4.67 -13.47 -10.91
N SER A 121 -3.83 -13.33 -11.96
CA SER A 121 -2.44 -12.94 -11.80
C SER A 121 -2.35 -11.57 -11.12
N TRP A 122 -1.76 -11.57 -9.92
CA TRP A 122 -1.31 -10.37 -9.28
C TRP A 122 -0.11 -9.84 -10.06
N GLN A 123 -0.35 -8.94 -10.99
CA GLN A 123 0.73 -8.15 -11.58
C GLN A 123 0.75 -6.81 -10.87
N PRO A 124 1.86 -6.46 -10.21
CA PRO A 124 2.02 -5.10 -9.72
C PRO A 124 1.83 -4.15 -10.90
N ARG A 125 1.02 -3.13 -10.72
CA ARG A 125 0.90 -2.08 -11.73
C ARG A 125 2.29 -1.50 -12.00
N GLU A 126 2.64 -1.36 -13.26
CA GLU A 126 3.83 -0.59 -13.62
C GLU A 126 3.62 0.85 -13.14
N LYS A 127 4.52 1.32 -12.27
CA LYS A 127 4.50 2.71 -11.80
C LYS A 127 4.73 3.63 -13.00
N THR A 128 4.00 4.74 -13.06
CA THR A 128 4.25 5.76 -14.07
C THR A 128 5.61 6.42 -13.84
N GLU A 129 6.20 7.01 -14.87
CA GLU A 129 7.47 7.74 -14.77
C GLU A 129 7.39 8.82 -13.68
N GLU A 130 6.26 9.53 -13.59
CA GLU A 130 6.03 10.55 -12.56
C GLU A 130 6.02 9.97 -11.14
N GLU A 131 5.42 8.79 -10.93
CA GLU A 131 5.42 8.12 -9.64
C GLU A 131 6.80 7.63 -9.24
N ILE A 132 7.57 7.12 -10.19
CA ILE A 132 8.97 6.71 -9.98
C ILE A 132 9.83 7.92 -9.62
N GLU A 133 9.68 9.05 -10.32
CA GLU A 133 10.39 10.28 -10.02
C GLU A 133 10.04 10.83 -8.64
N GLU A 134 8.76 10.81 -8.26
CA GLU A 134 8.32 11.27 -6.95
C GLU A 134 8.86 10.38 -5.83
N GLU A 135 8.87 9.06 -6.00
CA GLU A 135 9.45 8.11 -5.05
C GLU A 135 10.96 8.34 -4.89
N LEU A 136 11.68 8.47 -6.01
CA LEU A 136 13.11 8.79 -6.01
C LEU A 136 13.42 10.14 -5.35
N ARG A 137 12.52 11.11 -5.46
CA ARG A 137 12.65 12.40 -4.77
C ARG A 137 12.47 12.23 -3.26
N LYS A 138 11.43 11.51 -2.83
CA LYS A 138 11.17 11.21 -1.41
C LYS A 138 12.33 10.44 -0.78
N ASP A 139 12.87 9.47 -1.49
CA ASP A 139 14.03 8.70 -1.02
C ASP A 139 15.29 9.57 -0.89
N ARG A 140 15.54 10.47 -1.84
CA ARG A 140 16.64 11.45 -1.74
C ARG A 140 16.47 12.35 -0.52
N GLU A 141 15.29 12.92 -0.31
CA GLU A 141 15.01 13.78 0.84
C GLU A 141 15.18 13.03 2.17
N LYS A 142 14.73 11.77 2.22
CA LYS A 142 14.93 10.88 3.37
C LYS A 142 16.41 10.61 3.64
N MET A 143 17.16 10.30 2.61
CA MET A 143 18.62 10.07 2.73
C MET A 143 19.39 11.32 3.17
N GLU A 144 19.03 12.50 2.67
CA GLU A 144 19.62 13.76 3.09
C GLU A 144 19.29 14.09 4.55
N ARG A 145 18.08 13.76 5.02
CA ARG A 145 17.70 13.91 6.43
C ARG A 145 18.54 12.98 7.32
N ILE A 146 18.63 11.70 6.96
CA ILE A 146 19.45 10.72 7.69
C ILE A 146 20.91 11.17 7.73
N ARG A 147 21.45 11.67 6.61
CA ARG A 147 22.83 12.16 6.55
C ARG A 147 23.05 13.33 7.50
N ARG A 148 22.13 14.29 7.56
CA ARG A 148 22.21 15.42 8.52
C ARG A 148 22.19 14.94 9.96
N GLU A 149 21.28 14.02 10.29
CA GLU A 149 21.18 13.44 11.64
C GLU A 149 22.48 12.72 12.05
N ILE A 150 23.13 12.01 11.12
CA ILE A 150 24.42 11.34 11.37
C ILE A 150 25.54 12.39 11.57
N GLU A 151 25.59 13.43 10.76
CA GLU A 151 26.58 14.51 10.89
C GLU A 151 26.42 15.26 12.23
N GLU A 152 25.19 15.59 12.62
CA GLU A 152 24.90 16.23 13.91
C GLU A 152 25.28 15.34 15.09
N ALA A 153 24.97 14.04 15.03
CA ALA A 153 25.33 13.07 16.06
C ALA A 153 26.87 12.92 16.18
N ALA A 154 27.57 12.89 15.04
CA ALA A 154 29.03 12.80 15.02
C ALA A 154 29.69 14.07 15.60
N GLU A 155 29.14 15.25 15.29
CA GLU A 155 29.64 16.52 15.84
C GLU A 155 29.39 16.62 17.34
N LEU A 156 28.23 16.16 17.83
CA LEU A 156 27.90 16.10 19.24
C LEU A 156 28.87 15.18 20.00
N GLN A 157 29.16 14.00 19.47
CA GLN A 157 30.16 13.10 20.05
C GLN A 157 31.56 13.69 20.08
N ARG A 158 31.97 14.43 19.04
CA ARG A 158 33.23 15.11 18.99
C ARG A 158 33.34 16.17 20.08
N ARG A 159 32.32 17.03 20.24
CA ARG A 159 32.24 18.04 21.30
C ARG A 159 32.31 17.44 22.70
N GLN A 160 31.63 16.30 22.91
CA GLN A 160 31.68 15.58 24.20
C GLN A 160 33.08 15.07 24.51
N ARG A 161 33.79 14.48 23.53
CA ARG A 161 35.18 14.01 23.70
C ARG A 161 36.14 15.15 23.98
N GLU A 162 35.99 16.28 23.30
CA GLU A 162 36.81 17.49 23.51
C GLU A 162 36.57 18.07 24.92
N ALA A 163 35.31 18.10 25.38
CA ALA A 163 34.96 18.56 26.73
C ALA A 163 35.47 17.62 27.84
N GLU A 164 35.51 16.31 27.62
CA GLU A 164 36.10 15.34 28.54
C GLU A 164 37.66 15.44 28.58
N ALA A 165 38.27 15.68 27.45
CA ALA A 165 39.72 15.87 27.36
C ALA A 165 40.18 17.15 28.05
N ALA A 166 39.38 18.23 28.02
CA ALA A 166 39.69 19.50 28.69
C ALA A 166 39.53 19.46 30.22
N LYS A 167 38.89 18.42 30.77
CA LYS A 167 38.74 18.24 32.24
C LYS A 167 39.83 17.41 32.89
N LYS A 168 40.79 16.88 32.10
CA LYS A 168 41.95 16.15 32.55
C LYS A 168 43.20 17.02 32.52
#